data_cd0989ab1b929cae5ac57efe61299417
#
_entry.id   cd0989ab1b929cae5ac57efe61299417
#
_cell.length_a   1.000
_cell.length_b   1.000
_cell.length_c   1.000
_cell.angle_alpha   90.00
_cell.angle_beta   90.00
_cell.angle_gamma   90.00
#
_symmetry.space_group_name_H-M   'P 1'
#
loop_
_entity.id
_entity.type
_entity.pdbx_description
1 polymer ?
#
loop_
_entity_poly.entity_id
_entity_poly.type
_entity_poly.pdbx_seq_one_letter_code
_entity_poly.pdbx_strand_id
1 'polypeptide(L)'
;MYNTDLFSNITSQVQTYQKGNWINMINPTENEIEDVCKNLAIKQDFIRYSLDYEEKARVDVEDDGTILFIIDVPIIEKENDVEIYTTMPVGVIFVRDEYVITVSLKENDIIKKMERIVGKKVITYKKSQFLFQLFYENSSAFLNLLKE
;
A
#
# COMPACT_ATOMS: atom_id res chain seq x y z
N MET A 1 -2.64 8.81 -6.81
CA MET A 1 -2.73 9.43 -5.47
C MET A 1 -4.19 9.59 -5.07
N TYR A 2 -4.53 9.17 -3.86
CA TYR A 2 -5.89 9.21 -3.35
C TYR A 2 -5.94 10.02 -2.07
N ASN A 3 -7.05 10.72 -1.86
CA ASN A 3 -7.30 11.47 -0.64
C ASN A 3 -8.70 11.17 -0.13
N THR A 4 -8.83 10.89 1.15
CA THR A 4 -10.12 10.84 1.82
C THR A 4 -10.36 12.19 2.46
N ASP A 5 -11.44 12.85 2.06
CA ASP A 5 -11.82 14.13 2.64
C ASP A 5 -12.11 13.95 4.12
N LEU A 6 -11.47 14.76 4.98
CA LEU A 6 -11.61 14.67 6.43
C LEU A 6 -13.03 14.93 6.92
N PHE A 7 -13.83 15.69 6.17
CA PHE A 7 -15.16 16.08 6.57
C PHE A 7 -16.25 15.23 5.93
N SER A 8 -16.06 14.79 4.69
CA SER A 8 -17.06 14.04 3.94
C SER A 8 -16.78 12.55 3.83
N ASN A 9 -15.58 12.12 4.17
CA ASN A 9 -15.10 10.73 4.00
C ASN A 9 -15.20 10.24 2.54
N ILE A 10 -15.14 11.16 1.58
CA ILE A 10 -15.16 10.82 0.17
C ILE A 10 -13.73 10.67 -0.33
N THR A 11 -13.45 9.56 -0.98
CA THR A 11 -12.14 9.31 -1.60
C THR A 11 -12.17 9.77 -3.05
N SER A 12 -11.21 10.61 -3.41
CA SER A 12 -11.05 11.11 -4.77
C SER A 12 -9.59 11.04 -5.21
N GLN A 13 -9.37 11.00 -6.51
CA GLN A 13 -8.04 11.10 -7.07
C GLN A 13 -7.62 12.56 -7.08
N VAL A 14 -6.43 12.87 -6.57
CA VAL A 14 -5.93 14.24 -6.45
C VAL A 14 -4.54 14.38 -7.08
N GLN A 15 -4.22 15.60 -7.51
CA GLN A 15 -2.96 15.92 -8.19
C GLN A 15 -1.89 16.48 -7.26
N THR A 16 -2.27 16.91 -6.06
CA THR A 16 -1.36 17.57 -5.12
C THR A 16 -1.30 16.81 -3.79
N TYR A 17 -0.13 16.86 -3.15
CA TYR A 17 0.07 16.22 -1.85
C TYR A 17 -0.63 17.03 -0.76
N GLN A 18 -1.50 16.36 -0.02
CA GLN A 18 -2.22 16.92 1.12
C GLN A 18 -2.17 15.93 2.27
N LYS A 19 -2.08 16.43 3.50
CA LYS A 19 -2.11 15.57 4.68
C LYS A 19 -3.38 14.73 4.69
N GLY A 20 -3.24 13.45 5.02
CA GLY A 20 -4.32 12.48 4.94
C GLY A 20 -4.43 11.77 3.60
N ASN A 21 -3.59 12.09 2.63
CA ASN A 21 -3.59 11.40 1.35
C ASN A 21 -3.11 9.95 1.51
N TRP A 22 -3.73 9.11 0.73
CA TRP A 22 -3.20 7.78 0.43
C TRP A 22 -2.62 7.81 -0.98
N ILE A 23 -1.33 7.51 -1.06
CA ILE A 23 -0.58 7.47 -2.32
C ILE A 23 -0.34 6.01 -2.68
N ASN A 24 -0.96 5.55 -3.76
CA ASN A 24 -0.76 4.19 -4.23
C ASN A 24 0.22 4.19 -5.41
N MET A 25 1.36 3.54 -5.22
CA MET A 25 2.42 3.44 -6.23
C MET A 25 2.52 2.02 -6.74
N ILE A 26 2.19 1.82 -8.00
CA ILE A 26 2.29 0.52 -8.67
C ILE A 26 3.33 0.63 -9.77
N ASN A 27 4.40 -0.17 -9.65
CA ASN A 27 5.54 -0.15 -10.56
C ASN A 27 6.00 1.29 -10.87
N PRO A 28 6.33 2.08 -9.84
CA PRO A 28 6.66 3.50 -10.04
C PRO A 28 7.94 3.67 -10.86
N THR A 29 7.97 4.74 -11.66
CA THR A 29 9.18 5.17 -12.36
C THR A 29 10.16 5.82 -11.38
N GLU A 30 11.42 5.94 -11.78
CA GLU A 30 12.44 6.64 -10.97
C GLU A 30 12.03 8.08 -10.66
N ASN A 31 11.45 8.77 -11.64
CA ASN A 31 10.98 10.15 -11.44
C ASN A 31 9.83 10.22 -10.43
N GLU A 32 8.91 9.26 -10.46
CA GLU A 32 7.82 9.19 -9.49
C GLU A 32 8.33 8.92 -8.08
N ILE A 33 9.32 8.04 -7.93
CA ILE A 33 9.96 7.75 -6.65
C ILE A 33 10.64 9.00 -6.10
N GLU A 34 11.41 9.69 -6.93
CA GLU A 34 12.09 10.93 -6.53
C GLU A 34 11.10 12.02 -6.11
N ASP A 35 10.02 12.18 -6.86
CA ASP A 35 9.00 13.18 -6.59
C ASP A 35 8.32 12.95 -5.23
N VAL A 36 7.87 11.72 -4.98
CA VAL A 36 7.24 11.37 -3.70
C VAL A 36 8.22 11.55 -2.54
N CYS A 37 9.44 11.05 -2.67
CA CYS A 37 10.43 11.12 -1.60
C CYS A 37 10.84 12.55 -1.29
N LYS A 38 10.95 13.40 -2.31
CA LYS A 38 11.26 14.82 -2.13
C LYS A 38 10.12 15.57 -1.44
N ASN A 39 8.89 15.37 -1.90
CA ASN A 39 7.73 16.08 -1.37
C ASN A 39 7.36 15.64 0.05
N LEU A 40 7.57 14.37 0.39
CA LEU A 40 7.21 13.83 1.69
C LEU A 40 8.40 13.70 2.64
N ALA A 41 9.61 14.03 2.19
CA ALA A 41 10.85 13.96 2.98
C ALA A 41 11.08 12.56 3.57
N ILE A 42 10.99 11.52 2.73
CA ILE A 42 11.27 10.14 3.11
C ILE A 42 12.45 9.58 2.31
N LYS A 43 13.06 8.52 2.83
CA LYS A 43 14.16 7.84 2.16
C LYS A 43 13.64 7.01 0.98
N GLN A 44 14.34 7.08 -0.14
CA GLN A 44 14.00 6.26 -1.31
C GLN A 44 14.05 4.76 -1.01
N ASP A 45 14.91 4.36 -0.09
CA ASP A 45 15.07 2.95 0.29
C ASP A 45 13.74 2.31 0.71
N PHE A 46 12.87 3.04 1.40
CA PHE A 46 11.57 2.52 1.83
C PHE A 46 10.71 2.10 0.65
N ILE A 47 10.73 2.89 -0.43
CA ILE A 47 9.99 2.53 -1.64
C ILE A 47 10.70 1.39 -2.37
N ARG A 48 12.02 1.42 -2.47
CA ARG A 48 12.79 0.39 -3.17
C ARG A 48 12.72 -0.98 -2.52
N TYR A 49 12.74 -1.05 -1.19
CA TYR A 49 12.54 -2.33 -0.47
C TYR A 49 11.21 -2.96 -0.85
N SER A 50 10.17 -2.16 -0.99
CA SER A 50 8.84 -2.63 -1.33
C SER A 50 8.74 -3.18 -2.77
N LEU A 51 9.71 -2.87 -3.61
CA LEU A 51 9.76 -3.30 -5.02
C LEU A 51 10.67 -4.52 -5.25
N ASP A 52 11.25 -5.08 -4.18
CA ASP A 52 12.12 -6.25 -4.25
C ASP A 52 11.31 -7.50 -3.92
N TYR A 53 11.17 -8.40 -4.89
CA TYR A 53 10.44 -9.67 -4.70
C TYR A 53 11.02 -10.53 -3.59
N GLU A 54 12.31 -10.41 -3.31
CA GLU A 54 12.98 -11.21 -2.28
C GLU A 54 12.86 -10.61 -0.88
N GLU A 55 12.26 -9.43 -0.79
CA GLU A 55 12.13 -8.75 0.50
C GLU A 55 11.16 -9.51 1.42
N LYS A 56 11.55 -9.64 2.68
CA LYS A 56 10.76 -10.38 3.68
C LYS A 56 9.79 -9.46 4.40
N ALA A 57 8.65 -10.02 4.79
CA ALA A 57 7.70 -9.34 5.65
C ALA A 57 8.39 -8.85 6.93
N ARG A 58 8.26 -7.55 7.22
CA ARG A 58 8.88 -6.93 8.40
C ARG A 58 8.27 -5.56 8.70
N VAL A 59 8.66 -5.02 9.84
CA VAL A 59 8.30 -3.66 10.26
C VAL A 59 9.57 -2.90 10.60
N ASP A 60 9.76 -1.74 10.00
CA ASP A 60 10.85 -0.83 10.30
C ASP A 60 10.28 0.51 10.80
N VAL A 61 10.83 1.04 11.88
CA VAL A 61 10.40 2.31 12.48
C VAL A 61 11.58 3.28 12.45
N GLU A 62 11.35 4.46 11.89
CA GLU A 62 12.34 5.54 11.87
C GLU A 62 12.14 6.50 13.06
N ASP A 63 13.21 7.25 13.40
CA ASP A 63 13.18 8.19 14.51
C ASP A 63 12.17 9.32 14.35
N ASP A 64 11.86 9.69 13.10
CA ASP A 64 10.89 10.75 12.81
C ASP A 64 9.42 10.28 12.88
N GLY A 65 9.19 9.03 13.23
CA GLY A 65 7.86 8.45 13.31
C GLY A 65 7.36 7.80 12.03
N THR A 66 8.17 7.77 10.97
CA THR A 66 7.83 7.05 9.74
C THR A 66 7.94 5.55 9.98
N ILE A 67 6.95 4.79 9.55
CA ILE A 67 6.88 3.33 9.75
C ILE A 67 6.70 2.66 8.40
N LEU A 68 7.55 1.68 8.11
CA LEU A 68 7.42 0.81 6.94
C LEU A 68 6.94 -0.55 7.39
N PHE A 69 5.85 -1.03 6.77
CA PHE A 69 5.41 -2.41 6.84
C PHE A 69 5.62 -3.05 5.48
N ILE A 70 6.26 -4.22 5.44
CA ILE A 70 6.30 -5.06 4.25
C ILE A 70 5.47 -6.30 4.55
N ILE A 71 4.43 -6.53 3.75
CA ILE A 71 3.55 -7.67 3.87
C ILE A 71 3.55 -8.46 2.58
N ASP A 72 3.27 -9.75 2.66
CA ASP A 72 3.10 -10.58 1.49
C ASP A 72 1.61 -10.68 1.14
N VAL A 73 1.29 -10.41 -0.11
CA VAL A 73 -0.08 -10.56 -0.61
C VAL A 73 -0.13 -11.70 -1.63
N PRO A 74 -1.23 -12.46 -1.68
CA PRO A 74 -1.37 -13.52 -2.67
C PRO A 74 -1.63 -12.94 -4.05
N ILE A 75 -0.98 -13.49 -5.05
CA ILE A 75 -1.21 -13.14 -6.45
C ILE A 75 -1.37 -14.43 -7.26
N ILE A 76 -2.06 -14.30 -8.39
CA ILE A 76 -2.23 -15.38 -9.35
C ILE A 76 -1.48 -14.98 -10.62
N GLU A 77 -0.52 -15.82 -11.01
CA GLU A 77 0.22 -15.65 -12.25
C GLU A 77 -0.17 -16.76 -13.23
N LYS A 78 -0.21 -16.46 -14.51
CA LYS A 78 -0.42 -17.46 -15.55
C LYS A 78 0.91 -17.77 -16.22
N GLU A 79 1.27 -19.05 -16.20
CA GLU A 79 2.44 -19.57 -16.87
C GLU A 79 2.01 -20.78 -17.69
N ASN A 80 2.20 -20.69 -19.03
CA ASN A 80 1.78 -21.74 -19.97
C ASN A 80 0.31 -22.15 -19.81
N ASP A 81 -0.58 -21.16 -19.67
CA ASP A 81 -2.03 -21.32 -19.45
C ASP A 81 -2.40 -22.00 -18.12
N VAL A 82 -1.44 -22.19 -17.22
CA VAL A 82 -1.66 -22.72 -15.87
C VAL A 82 -1.62 -21.57 -14.87
N GLU A 83 -2.61 -21.51 -13.98
CA GLU A 83 -2.64 -20.55 -12.89
C GLU A 83 -1.70 -21.01 -11.78
N ILE A 84 -0.77 -20.14 -11.41
CA ILE A 84 0.17 -20.38 -10.31
C ILE A 84 -0.13 -19.36 -9.21
N TYR A 85 -0.32 -19.87 -7.98
CA TYR A 85 -0.50 -19.05 -6.79
C TYR A 85 0.86 -18.77 -6.16
N THR A 86 1.17 -17.51 -5.99
CA THR A 86 2.42 -17.07 -5.36
C THR A 86 2.14 -15.84 -4.50
N THR A 87 3.18 -15.29 -3.88
CA THR A 87 3.07 -14.08 -3.09
C THR A 87 3.94 -12.98 -3.66
N MET A 88 3.58 -11.74 -3.34
CA MET A 88 4.31 -10.55 -3.74
C MET A 88 4.38 -9.60 -2.55
N PRO A 89 5.54 -8.96 -2.30
CA PRO A 89 5.60 -7.95 -1.24
C PRO A 89 4.81 -6.71 -1.62
N VAL A 90 4.16 -6.13 -0.63
CA VAL A 90 3.54 -4.81 -0.69
C VAL A 90 4.09 -4.00 0.47
N GLY A 91 4.64 -2.85 0.17
CA GLY A 91 5.08 -1.90 1.19
C GLY A 91 3.93 -0.99 1.60
N VAL A 92 3.79 -0.76 2.89
CA VAL A 92 2.86 0.22 3.46
C VAL A 92 3.69 1.16 4.31
N ILE A 93 3.72 2.43 3.94
CA ILE A 93 4.52 3.43 4.62
C ILE A 93 3.60 4.45 5.25
N PHE A 94 3.66 4.58 6.57
CA PHE A 94 3.02 5.67 7.28
C PHE A 94 4.04 6.78 7.52
N VAL A 95 3.85 7.89 6.83
CA VAL A 95 4.78 9.01 6.88
C VAL A 95 4.35 9.97 7.99
N ARG A 96 4.93 9.82 9.17
CA ARG A 96 4.77 10.76 10.30
C ARG A 96 3.32 11.15 10.62
N ASP A 97 2.38 10.27 10.56
CA ASP A 97 0.94 10.57 10.74
C ASP A 97 0.32 11.51 9.68
N GLU A 98 1.05 11.80 8.60
CA GLU A 98 0.58 12.74 7.59
C GLU A 98 0.08 12.06 6.32
N TYR A 99 0.74 10.97 5.91
CA TYR A 99 0.45 10.27 4.65
C TYR A 99 0.51 8.78 4.82
N VAL A 100 -0.22 8.07 3.96
CA VAL A 100 -0.10 6.62 3.78
C VAL A 100 0.37 6.38 2.35
N ILE A 101 1.43 5.59 2.18
CA ILE A 101 1.91 5.17 0.87
C ILE A 101 1.80 3.65 0.80
N THR A 102 1.24 3.13 -0.28
CA THR A 102 1.32 1.71 -0.61
C THR A 102 2.15 1.56 -1.88
N VAL A 103 3.08 0.61 -1.88
CA VAL A 103 4.01 0.39 -2.98
C VAL A 103 3.99 -1.08 -3.37
N SER A 104 3.82 -1.37 -4.65
CA SER A 104 3.85 -2.74 -5.16
C SER A 104 4.37 -2.77 -6.59
N LEU A 105 4.89 -3.92 -7.01
CA LEU A 105 5.37 -4.13 -8.37
C LEU A 105 4.25 -4.29 -9.38
N LYS A 106 3.12 -4.86 -8.95
CA LYS A 106 1.97 -5.13 -9.81
C LYS A 106 0.69 -4.78 -9.10
N GLU A 107 -0.34 -4.49 -9.87
CA GLU A 107 -1.69 -4.42 -9.34
C GLU A 107 -2.06 -5.74 -8.65
N ASN A 108 -2.82 -5.65 -7.59
CA ASN A 108 -3.26 -6.81 -6.82
C ASN A 108 -4.65 -6.56 -6.25
N ASP A 109 -5.35 -7.63 -5.96
CA ASP A 109 -6.75 -7.56 -5.51
C ASP A 109 -6.89 -6.88 -4.13
N ILE A 110 -5.86 -6.98 -3.29
CA ILE A 110 -5.90 -6.38 -1.94
C ILE A 110 -5.98 -4.88 -2.05
N ILE A 111 -5.09 -4.27 -2.81
CA ILE A 111 -5.08 -2.81 -3.00
C ILE A 111 -6.35 -2.35 -3.72
N LYS A 112 -6.82 -3.10 -4.71
CA LYS A 112 -8.08 -2.79 -5.40
C LYS A 112 -9.27 -2.79 -4.44
N LYS A 113 -9.33 -3.76 -3.52
CA LYS A 113 -10.35 -3.78 -2.48
C LYS A 113 -10.24 -2.58 -1.55
N MET A 114 -9.02 -2.22 -1.15
CA MET A 114 -8.79 -1.03 -0.31
C MET A 114 -9.26 0.24 -1.01
N GLU A 115 -9.01 0.38 -2.31
CA GLU A 115 -9.49 1.54 -3.08
C GLU A 115 -11.03 1.66 -3.06
N ARG A 116 -11.73 0.52 -3.06
CA ARG A 116 -13.20 0.51 -3.03
C ARG A 116 -13.79 0.85 -1.67
N ILE A 117 -13.10 0.48 -0.59
CA ILE A 117 -13.63 0.62 0.78
C ILE A 117 -13.13 1.87 1.51
N VAL A 118 -12.01 2.43 1.07
CA VAL A 118 -11.48 3.68 1.65
C VAL A 118 -12.47 4.81 1.40
N GLY A 119 -12.77 5.57 2.44
CA GLY A 119 -13.78 6.62 2.42
C GLY A 119 -15.19 6.12 2.76
N LYS A 120 -15.45 4.80 2.66
CA LYS A 120 -16.74 4.21 3.05
C LYS A 120 -16.68 3.56 4.43
N LYS A 121 -15.68 2.69 4.63
CA LYS A 121 -15.46 1.96 5.89
C LYS A 121 -14.19 2.38 6.60
N VAL A 122 -13.23 2.93 5.85
CA VAL A 122 -11.90 3.28 6.33
C VAL A 122 -11.59 4.72 5.94
N ILE A 123 -10.96 5.43 6.84
CA ILE A 123 -10.55 6.82 6.64
C ILE A 123 -9.02 6.85 6.57
N THR A 124 -8.45 7.43 5.51
CA THR A 124 -7.00 7.36 5.23
C THR A 124 -6.12 8.00 6.31
N TYR A 125 -6.60 9.03 7.01
CA TYR A 125 -5.83 9.66 8.09
C TYR A 125 -5.84 8.86 9.39
N LYS A 126 -6.66 7.83 9.51
CA LYS A 126 -6.67 6.92 10.65
C LYS A 126 -5.83 5.68 10.29
N LYS A 127 -4.53 5.78 10.47
CA LYS A 127 -3.58 4.74 10.04
C LYS A 127 -3.86 3.37 10.65
N SER A 128 -4.25 3.31 11.91
CA SER A 128 -4.57 2.01 12.55
C SER A 128 -5.76 1.33 11.91
N GLN A 129 -6.79 2.10 11.55
CA GLN A 129 -7.96 1.59 10.86
C GLN A 129 -7.60 1.12 9.45
N PHE A 130 -6.78 1.88 8.73
CA PHE A 130 -6.29 1.52 7.41
C PHE A 130 -5.52 0.20 7.45
N LEU A 131 -4.54 0.11 8.36
CA LEU A 131 -3.70 -1.08 8.49
C LEU A 131 -4.50 -2.31 8.90
N PHE A 132 -5.41 -2.16 9.86
CA PHE A 132 -6.29 -3.25 10.30
C PHE A 132 -7.12 -3.79 9.13
N GLN A 133 -7.72 -2.90 8.35
CA GLN A 133 -8.54 -3.30 7.21
C GLN A 133 -7.69 -3.98 6.13
N LEU A 134 -6.48 -3.48 5.89
CA LEU A 134 -5.55 -4.09 4.95
C LEU A 134 -5.20 -5.52 5.36
N PHE A 135 -4.86 -5.72 6.63
CA PHE A 135 -4.56 -7.06 7.15
C PHE A 135 -5.77 -7.99 7.09
N TYR A 136 -6.95 -7.46 7.38
CA TYR A 136 -8.19 -8.24 7.28
C TYR A 136 -8.43 -8.72 5.85
N GLU A 137 -8.33 -7.84 4.87
CA GLU A 137 -8.52 -8.20 3.47
C GLU A 137 -7.46 -9.18 2.99
N ASN A 138 -6.21 -8.99 3.42
CA ASN A 138 -5.12 -9.89 3.07
C ASN A 138 -5.32 -11.29 3.66
N SER A 139 -5.68 -11.37 4.92
CA SER A 139 -5.96 -12.65 5.60
C SER A 139 -7.13 -13.37 4.96
N SER A 140 -8.19 -12.64 4.61
CA SER A 140 -9.36 -13.21 3.94
C SER A 140 -8.99 -13.78 2.56
N ALA A 141 -8.13 -13.10 1.82
CA ALA A 141 -7.67 -13.57 0.52
C ALA A 141 -6.89 -14.89 0.64
N PHE A 142 -5.98 -14.99 1.60
CA PHE A 142 -5.24 -16.23 1.85
C PHE A 142 -6.17 -17.38 2.27
N LEU A 143 -7.12 -17.12 3.15
CA LEU A 143 -8.08 -18.14 3.59
C LEU A 143 -8.94 -18.65 2.42
N ASN A 144 -9.34 -17.77 1.53
CA ASN A 144 -10.12 -18.16 0.36
C ASN A 144 -9.31 -19.06 -0.59
N LEU A 145 -8.02 -18.80 -0.75
CA LEU A 145 -7.14 -19.66 -1.56
C LEU A 145 -6.97 -21.05 -0.93
N LEU A 146 -6.90 -21.14 0.39
CA LEU A 146 -6.74 -22.41 1.09
C LEU A 146 -7.99 -23.30 1.03
N LYS A 147 -9.16 -22.72 0.73
CA LYS A 147 -10.43 -23.47 0.60
C LYS A 147 -10.60 -24.10 -0.79
N GLU A 148 -9.84 -23.69 -1.74
CA GLU A 148 -9.80 -24.24 -3.08
C GLU A 148 -8.81 -25.42 -3.13
#